data_0bdf774879b34bfabc5ee9a4c105ed3e
#
_entry.id   0bdf774879b34bfabc5ee9a4c105ed3e
#
_cell.length_a   1.000
_cell.length_b   1.000
_cell.length_c   1.000
_cell.angle_alpha   90.00
_cell.angle_beta   90.00
_cell.angle_gamma   90.00
#
_symmetry.space_group_name_H-M   'P 1'
#
loop_
_entity.id
_entity.type
_entity.pdbx_description
1 polymer ?
#
loop_
_entity_poly.entity_id
_entity_poly.type
_entity_poly.pdbx_seq_one_letter_code
_entity_poly.pdbx_strand_id
1 'polypeptide(L)'
;MELQSIYQKLQIQDMNQMQKSAYKASENNTDIVLLSPTGSGKTLAFLFPVLRNLKKDVQGVQALILVPARELALQIEQVFKSMGTDFKVSVCYGGHDKKIEVNNLIEAPAVLIGTPGRVTYHVRNNNFDPKTVKTLVLDEFDKALELGFHDDMEFICSALKGLSQRVLTSATAMDEIPAFTGLKNEKVISFLKENEVKPDIQLRKVMTIPEEKLDTLFNLVCKIGNKRTLIFCNHREAVDRISELLHQMGIDRETFHGGMEQDERERALLKFRNDSARILITTDLAARGLDIPEVESIVHYQLPPKEDAFIHRNGRTARMNAKGFVYLIMTEEENFPFIKNNTPEESVAGFTRVPQKTPFQTIYISAGKKDKVNKVDIVGYLIKKGELQKEDVGIIEVKDTTSYVAVARNKVNAVLRKLQNEKLKGKKVKMEVAY
;
A
#
# COMPACT_ATOMS: atom_id res chain seq x y z
N MET A 1 -4.98 -24.54 15.26
CA MET A 1 -3.82 -24.21 14.38
C MET A 1 -2.72 -23.68 15.27
N GLU A 2 -1.50 -24.22 15.19
CA GLU A 2 -0.42 -23.79 16.07
C GLU A 2 0.17 -22.46 15.57
N LEU A 3 0.19 -21.44 16.41
CA LEU A 3 0.75 -20.12 16.11
C LEU A 3 2.20 -20.20 15.60
N GLN A 4 2.97 -21.16 16.09
CA GLN A 4 4.34 -21.43 15.67
C GLN A 4 4.48 -21.69 14.16
N SER A 5 3.55 -22.45 13.56
CA SER A 5 3.53 -22.66 12.10
C SER A 5 3.31 -21.39 11.33
N ILE A 6 2.47 -20.47 11.85
CA ILE A 6 2.20 -19.17 11.25
C ILE A 6 3.45 -18.27 11.34
N TYR A 7 4.11 -18.24 12.50
CA TYR A 7 5.34 -17.46 12.67
C TYR A 7 6.44 -17.88 11.69
N GLN A 8 6.63 -19.20 11.48
CA GLN A 8 7.59 -19.71 10.50
C GLN A 8 7.26 -19.26 9.07
N LYS A 9 5.98 -19.33 8.68
CA LYS A 9 5.52 -18.90 7.34
C LYS A 9 5.67 -17.41 7.13
N LEU A 10 5.43 -16.60 8.17
CA LEU A 10 5.59 -15.15 8.15
C LEU A 10 7.06 -14.71 8.36
N GLN A 11 7.98 -15.64 8.66
CA GLN A 11 9.38 -15.38 8.97
C GLN A 11 9.56 -14.42 10.16
N ILE A 12 8.70 -14.52 11.16
CA ILE A 12 8.78 -13.78 12.42
C ILE A 12 9.09 -14.74 13.56
N GLN A 13 9.78 -14.24 14.59
CA GLN A 13 10.11 -15.05 15.77
C GLN A 13 8.92 -15.15 16.73
N ASP A 14 8.19 -14.05 16.92
CA ASP A 14 7.06 -13.94 17.84
C ASP A 14 6.23 -12.70 17.52
N MET A 15 5.07 -12.59 18.13
CA MET A 15 4.25 -11.37 18.13
C MET A 15 4.99 -10.23 18.86
N ASN A 16 4.89 -9.01 18.33
CA ASN A 16 5.33 -7.83 19.07
C ASN A 16 4.35 -7.51 20.23
N GLN A 17 4.72 -6.56 21.10
CA GLN A 17 3.93 -6.23 22.30
C GLN A 17 2.48 -5.79 21.98
N MET A 18 2.29 -5.01 20.91
CA MET A 18 0.97 -4.58 20.46
C MET A 18 0.12 -5.76 19.99
N GLN A 19 0.70 -6.65 19.18
CA GLN A 19 0.04 -7.86 18.67
C GLN A 19 -0.35 -8.79 19.82
N LYS A 20 0.55 -9.00 20.80
CA LYS A 20 0.26 -9.77 22.03
C LYS A 20 -0.89 -9.16 22.82
N SER A 21 -0.91 -7.83 22.98
CA SER A 21 -1.95 -7.13 23.70
C SER A 21 -3.32 -7.27 23.03
N ALA A 22 -3.36 -7.12 21.71
CA ALA A 22 -4.59 -7.29 20.91
C ALA A 22 -5.08 -8.75 20.93
N TYR A 23 -4.16 -9.70 20.76
CA TYR A 23 -4.46 -11.12 20.81
C TYR A 23 -5.02 -11.56 22.18
N LYS A 24 -4.44 -11.07 23.28
CA LYS A 24 -4.94 -11.32 24.64
C LYS A 24 -6.31 -10.68 24.87
N ALA A 25 -6.53 -9.46 24.39
CA ALA A 25 -7.84 -8.80 24.52
C ALA A 25 -8.96 -9.55 23.80
N SER A 26 -8.63 -10.23 22.69
CA SER A 26 -9.63 -11.00 21.92
C SER A 26 -10.12 -12.29 22.62
N GLU A 27 -9.50 -12.72 23.73
CA GLU A 27 -9.88 -13.95 24.44
C GLU A 27 -11.32 -13.95 24.94
N ASN A 28 -11.83 -12.79 25.33
CA ASN A 28 -13.18 -12.64 25.87
C ASN A 28 -14.14 -11.94 24.90
N ASN A 29 -13.84 -11.96 23.60
CA ASN A 29 -14.57 -11.20 22.57
C ASN A 29 -14.74 -9.71 22.91
N THR A 30 -13.77 -9.13 23.61
CA THR A 30 -13.76 -7.70 23.94
C THR A 30 -13.54 -6.89 22.68
N ASP A 31 -14.32 -5.84 22.49
CA ASP A 31 -14.08 -4.88 21.42
C ASP A 31 -12.73 -4.21 21.63
N ILE A 32 -12.01 -3.94 20.57
CA ILE A 32 -10.63 -3.41 20.62
C ILE A 32 -10.54 -2.13 19.79
N VAL A 33 -9.98 -1.09 20.40
CA VAL A 33 -9.53 0.10 19.69
C VAL A 33 -8.00 0.11 19.72
N LEU A 34 -7.39 -0.03 18.56
CA LEU A 34 -5.95 -0.14 18.39
C LEU A 34 -5.39 1.13 17.76
N LEU A 35 -4.69 1.92 18.56
CA LEU A 35 -4.07 3.17 18.14
C LEU A 35 -2.56 2.96 17.99
N SER A 36 -2.05 3.11 16.78
CA SER A 36 -0.63 2.89 16.53
C SER A 36 -0.18 3.50 15.20
N PRO A 37 1.06 3.99 15.08
CA PRO A 37 1.58 4.56 13.84
C PRO A 37 1.52 3.58 12.65
N THR A 38 1.62 4.11 11.44
CA THR A 38 1.75 3.29 10.23
C THR A 38 3.06 2.49 10.28
N GLY A 39 3.02 1.22 9.83
CA GLY A 39 4.21 0.34 9.80
C GLY A 39 4.54 -0.37 11.12
N SER A 40 3.74 -0.20 12.18
CA SER A 40 3.93 -0.84 13.49
C SER A 40 3.54 -2.33 13.55
N GLY A 41 2.94 -2.86 12.47
CA GLY A 41 2.44 -4.24 12.41
C GLY A 41 0.97 -4.39 12.82
N LYS A 42 0.14 -3.33 12.69
CA LYS A 42 -1.31 -3.35 12.95
C LYS A 42 -2.04 -4.48 12.24
N THR A 43 -1.67 -4.76 10.99
CA THR A 43 -2.31 -5.82 10.20
C THR A 43 -2.29 -7.17 10.91
N LEU A 44 -1.16 -7.59 11.41
CA LEU A 44 -1.07 -8.83 12.20
C LEU A 44 -1.78 -8.69 13.56
N ALA A 45 -1.78 -7.49 14.16
CA ALA A 45 -2.41 -7.26 15.45
C ALA A 45 -3.93 -7.49 15.42
N PHE A 46 -4.61 -7.25 14.29
CA PHE A 46 -6.02 -7.61 14.14
C PHE A 46 -6.24 -8.97 13.45
N LEU A 47 -5.33 -9.43 12.58
CA LEU A 47 -5.48 -10.74 11.93
C LEU A 47 -5.33 -11.91 12.91
N PHE A 48 -4.50 -11.82 13.94
CA PHE A 48 -4.45 -12.86 14.98
C PHE A 48 -5.74 -13.00 15.77
N PRO A 49 -6.39 -11.93 16.28
CA PRO A 49 -7.75 -11.97 16.81
C PRO A 49 -8.77 -12.56 15.84
N VAL A 50 -8.78 -12.11 14.59
CA VAL A 50 -9.66 -12.65 13.54
C VAL A 50 -9.48 -14.15 13.44
N LEU A 51 -8.24 -14.62 13.26
CA LEU A 51 -7.94 -16.04 13.09
C LEU A 51 -8.38 -16.90 14.30
N ARG A 52 -8.23 -16.38 15.53
CA ARG A 52 -8.71 -17.05 16.74
C ARG A 52 -10.21 -17.35 16.70
N ASN A 53 -10.99 -16.41 16.14
CA ASN A 53 -12.44 -16.49 16.12
C ASN A 53 -13.00 -17.33 14.95
N LEU A 54 -12.17 -17.66 13.95
CA LEU A 54 -12.60 -18.48 12.81
C LEU A 54 -12.81 -19.95 13.20
N LYS A 55 -13.89 -20.54 12.71
CA LYS A 55 -14.25 -21.95 12.92
C LYS A 55 -14.32 -22.68 11.59
N LYS A 56 -13.71 -23.88 11.50
CA LYS A 56 -13.67 -24.68 10.27
C LYS A 56 -15.02 -25.29 9.89
N ASP A 57 -15.87 -25.54 10.85
CA ASP A 57 -17.20 -26.15 10.73
C ASP A 57 -18.31 -25.14 10.40
N VAL A 58 -18.00 -23.85 10.37
CA VAL A 58 -18.95 -22.78 10.05
C VAL A 58 -18.77 -22.31 8.61
N GLN A 59 -19.84 -22.43 7.83
CA GLN A 59 -19.90 -21.89 6.49
C GLN A 59 -20.36 -20.42 6.50
N GLY A 60 -19.87 -19.64 5.54
CA GLY A 60 -20.20 -18.22 5.40
C GLY A 60 -19.09 -17.29 5.79
N VAL A 61 -19.34 -15.99 5.63
CA VAL A 61 -18.37 -14.94 5.99
C VAL A 61 -18.37 -14.78 7.51
N GLN A 62 -17.32 -15.23 8.18
CA GLN A 62 -17.19 -15.15 9.63
C GLN A 62 -16.51 -13.87 10.10
N ALA A 63 -15.61 -13.32 9.29
CA ALA A 63 -14.95 -12.05 9.56
C ALA A 63 -15.05 -11.12 8.35
N LEU A 64 -15.40 -9.87 8.63
CA LEU A 64 -15.44 -8.78 7.65
C LEU A 64 -14.39 -7.73 8.03
N ILE A 65 -13.54 -7.37 7.08
CA ILE A 65 -12.52 -6.34 7.26
C ILE A 65 -12.80 -5.20 6.28
N LEU A 66 -13.15 -4.03 6.80
CA LEU A 66 -13.36 -2.82 6.01
C LEU A 66 -12.09 -1.98 5.98
N VAL A 67 -11.73 -1.55 4.79
CA VAL A 67 -10.53 -0.76 4.54
C VAL A 67 -10.85 0.42 3.60
N PRO A 68 -10.19 1.57 3.75
CA PRO A 68 -10.49 2.75 2.94
C PRO A 68 -10.03 2.65 1.47
N ALA A 69 -9.12 1.73 1.15
CA ALA A 69 -8.52 1.63 -0.17
C ALA A 69 -8.42 0.19 -0.65
N ARG A 70 -8.55 0.00 -1.96
CA ARG A 70 -8.44 -1.32 -2.61
C ARG A 70 -7.06 -1.94 -2.45
N GLU A 71 -6.03 -1.11 -2.51
CA GLU A 71 -4.64 -1.56 -2.37
C GLU A 71 -4.40 -2.14 -0.97
N LEU A 72 -4.98 -1.51 0.05
CA LEU A 72 -4.93 -2.02 1.42
C LEU A 72 -5.68 -3.35 1.55
N ALA A 73 -6.83 -3.50 0.87
CA ALA A 73 -7.55 -4.78 0.84
C ALA A 73 -6.67 -5.90 0.26
N LEU A 74 -6.01 -5.65 -0.87
CA LEU A 74 -5.11 -6.61 -1.52
C LEU A 74 -3.90 -6.94 -0.65
N GLN A 75 -3.34 -5.95 0.03
CA GLN A 75 -2.21 -6.13 0.95
C GLN A 75 -2.60 -7.03 2.12
N ILE A 76 -3.74 -6.77 2.77
CA ILE A 76 -4.21 -7.58 3.90
C ILE A 76 -4.53 -9.01 3.43
N GLU A 77 -5.13 -9.18 2.26
CA GLU A 77 -5.37 -10.49 1.66
C GLU A 77 -4.05 -11.27 1.49
N GLN A 78 -3.02 -10.61 0.97
CA GLN A 78 -1.71 -11.25 0.79
C GLN A 78 -1.08 -11.63 2.13
N VAL A 79 -1.16 -10.79 3.15
CA VAL A 79 -0.69 -11.10 4.51
C VAL A 79 -1.45 -12.31 5.06
N PHE A 80 -2.79 -12.32 4.96
CA PHE A 80 -3.60 -13.44 5.42
C PHE A 80 -3.24 -14.75 4.69
N LYS A 81 -3.07 -14.72 3.38
CA LYS A 81 -2.61 -15.87 2.58
C LYS A 81 -1.23 -16.35 3.02
N SER A 82 -0.30 -15.43 3.33
CA SER A 82 1.07 -15.78 3.79
C SER A 82 1.06 -16.44 5.17
N MET A 83 0.04 -16.23 6.00
CA MET A 83 -0.14 -16.97 7.24
C MET A 83 -0.35 -18.48 6.99
N GLY A 84 -0.74 -18.85 5.77
CA GLY A 84 -0.91 -20.23 5.34
C GLY A 84 -1.96 -20.98 6.15
N THR A 85 -3.07 -20.31 6.40
CA THR A 85 -4.25 -20.90 7.06
C THR A 85 -5.05 -21.71 6.04
N ASP A 86 -5.92 -22.61 6.51
CA ASP A 86 -6.85 -23.38 5.66
C ASP A 86 -8.12 -22.57 5.32
N PHE A 87 -8.23 -21.33 5.80
CA PHE A 87 -9.42 -20.51 5.59
C PHE A 87 -9.36 -19.76 4.27
N LYS A 88 -10.46 -19.80 3.51
CA LYS A 88 -10.62 -19.02 2.30
C LYS A 88 -10.75 -17.53 2.64
N VAL A 89 -10.02 -16.69 1.95
CA VAL A 89 -10.13 -15.23 1.99
C VAL A 89 -10.47 -14.70 0.61
N SER A 90 -11.29 -13.68 0.53
CA SER A 90 -11.62 -12.97 -0.71
C SER A 90 -11.65 -11.48 -0.49
N VAL A 91 -11.43 -10.73 -1.57
CA VAL A 91 -11.47 -9.26 -1.58
C VAL A 91 -12.60 -8.76 -2.48
N CYS A 92 -13.18 -7.59 -2.10
CA CYS A 92 -14.14 -6.87 -2.92
C CYS A 92 -13.89 -5.34 -2.83
N TYR A 93 -13.72 -4.69 -3.99
CA TYR A 93 -13.38 -3.26 -4.03
C TYR A 93 -13.82 -2.58 -5.33
N GLY A 94 -13.89 -1.27 -5.35
CA GLY A 94 -14.25 -0.47 -6.52
C GLY A 94 -13.26 -0.66 -7.69
N GLY A 95 -13.76 -0.74 -8.92
CA GLY A 95 -12.95 -0.98 -10.12
C GLY A 95 -12.70 -2.45 -10.45
N HIS A 96 -13.11 -3.39 -9.60
CA HIS A 96 -13.07 -4.82 -9.89
C HIS A 96 -14.41 -5.28 -10.51
N ASP A 97 -14.38 -6.33 -11.35
CA ASP A 97 -15.59 -6.85 -11.99
C ASP A 97 -16.52 -7.47 -10.94
N LYS A 98 -17.75 -6.91 -10.85
CA LYS A 98 -18.79 -7.37 -9.93
C LYS A 98 -19.16 -8.82 -10.11
N LYS A 99 -19.15 -9.34 -11.35
CA LYS A 99 -19.51 -10.74 -11.64
C LYS A 99 -18.47 -11.70 -11.05
N ILE A 100 -17.19 -11.33 -11.13
CA ILE A 100 -16.11 -12.14 -10.54
C ILE A 100 -16.26 -12.18 -9.01
N GLU A 101 -16.57 -11.04 -8.38
CA GLU A 101 -16.75 -10.96 -6.93
C GLU A 101 -17.97 -11.79 -6.50
N VAL A 102 -19.11 -11.68 -7.19
CA VAL A 102 -20.30 -12.49 -6.92
C VAL A 102 -19.98 -13.98 -7.03
N ASN A 103 -19.28 -14.41 -8.08
CA ASN A 103 -18.87 -15.81 -8.24
C ASN A 103 -17.94 -16.28 -7.10
N ASN A 104 -17.04 -15.43 -6.63
CA ASN A 104 -16.15 -15.75 -5.51
C ASN A 104 -16.91 -15.90 -4.18
N LEU A 105 -18.08 -15.27 -4.06
CA LEU A 105 -18.95 -15.32 -2.88
C LEU A 105 -19.94 -16.50 -2.90
N ILE A 106 -20.15 -17.20 -4.03
CA ILE A 106 -20.98 -18.40 -4.10
C ILE A 106 -20.50 -19.45 -3.08
N GLU A 107 -19.19 -19.72 -3.10
CA GLU A 107 -18.55 -20.46 -2.02
C GLU A 107 -17.97 -19.43 -1.04
N ALA A 108 -18.77 -19.03 -0.07
CA ALA A 108 -18.44 -17.92 0.81
C ALA A 108 -17.05 -18.09 1.46
N PRO A 109 -16.19 -17.05 1.43
CA PRO A 109 -14.94 -17.06 2.15
C PRO A 109 -15.18 -16.94 3.66
N ALA A 110 -14.30 -17.49 4.48
CA ALA A 110 -14.36 -17.27 5.93
C ALA A 110 -14.01 -15.82 6.30
N VAL A 111 -13.14 -15.17 5.50
CA VAL A 111 -12.73 -13.77 5.66
C VAL A 111 -13.03 -13.00 4.38
N LEU A 112 -13.82 -11.94 4.49
CA LEU A 112 -14.08 -10.99 3.41
C LEU A 112 -13.42 -9.66 3.75
N ILE A 113 -12.62 -9.15 2.83
CA ILE A 113 -11.94 -7.86 2.97
C ILE A 113 -12.47 -6.93 1.88
N GLY A 114 -12.85 -5.70 2.22
CA GLY A 114 -13.36 -4.83 1.17
C GLY A 114 -13.43 -3.35 1.52
N THR A 115 -13.63 -2.54 0.46
CA THR A 115 -13.93 -1.12 0.63
C THR A 115 -15.41 -0.92 0.96
N PRO A 116 -15.77 0.04 1.83
CA PRO A 116 -17.14 0.19 2.32
C PRO A 116 -18.19 0.21 1.22
N GLY A 117 -18.08 1.07 0.22
CA GLY A 117 -19.07 1.14 -0.87
C GLY A 117 -19.26 -0.17 -1.65
N ARG A 118 -18.20 -0.99 -1.82
CA ARG A 118 -18.33 -2.29 -2.50
C ARG A 118 -18.96 -3.36 -1.59
N VAL A 119 -18.63 -3.35 -0.31
CA VAL A 119 -19.28 -4.23 0.68
C VAL A 119 -20.76 -3.88 0.81
N THR A 120 -21.12 -2.60 0.87
CA THR A 120 -22.52 -2.13 0.83
C THR A 120 -23.27 -2.70 -0.37
N TYR A 121 -22.64 -2.68 -1.56
CA TYR A 121 -23.24 -3.30 -2.76
C TYR A 121 -23.53 -4.79 -2.55
N HIS A 122 -22.58 -5.56 -2.00
CA HIS A 122 -22.78 -6.99 -1.78
C HIS A 122 -23.80 -7.30 -0.69
N VAL A 123 -23.88 -6.52 0.38
CA VAL A 123 -24.91 -6.65 1.43
C VAL A 123 -26.30 -6.33 0.85
N ARG A 124 -26.45 -5.24 0.08
CA ARG A 124 -27.74 -4.86 -0.54
C ARG A 124 -28.25 -5.91 -1.54
N ASN A 125 -27.34 -6.60 -2.23
CA ASN A 125 -27.69 -7.64 -3.22
C ASN A 125 -27.73 -9.04 -2.62
N ASN A 126 -27.64 -9.21 -1.29
CA ASN A 126 -27.66 -10.49 -0.58
C ASN A 126 -26.62 -11.50 -1.13
N ASN A 127 -25.45 -11.03 -1.57
CA ASN A 127 -24.40 -11.89 -2.13
C ASN A 127 -23.67 -12.72 -1.04
N PHE A 128 -23.88 -12.40 0.23
CA PHE A 128 -23.53 -13.21 1.40
C PHE A 128 -24.48 -12.88 2.56
N ASP A 129 -24.58 -13.77 3.54
CA ASP A 129 -25.42 -13.55 4.74
C ASP A 129 -24.63 -12.74 5.79
N PRO A 130 -25.01 -11.48 6.08
CA PRO A 130 -24.32 -10.66 7.08
C PRO A 130 -24.47 -11.19 8.51
N LYS A 131 -25.45 -12.07 8.79
CA LYS A 131 -25.65 -12.65 10.13
C LYS A 131 -24.57 -13.66 10.52
N THR A 132 -23.85 -14.21 9.53
CA THR A 132 -22.74 -15.14 9.78
C THR A 132 -21.49 -14.44 10.29
N VAL A 133 -21.37 -13.12 10.06
CA VAL A 133 -20.22 -12.32 10.48
C VAL A 133 -20.18 -12.20 12.00
N LYS A 134 -19.09 -12.66 12.60
CA LYS A 134 -18.84 -12.61 14.05
C LYS A 134 -17.80 -11.58 14.44
N THR A 135 -16.85 -11.31 13.56
CA THR A 135 -15.80 -10.32 13.80
C THR A 135 -15.82 -9.24 12.71
N LEU A 136 -15.89 -7.98 13.13
CA LEU A 136 -15.75 -6.82 12.24
C LEU A 136 -14.44 -6.11 12.55
N VAL A 137 -13.65 -5.86 11.52
CA VAL A 137 -12.45 -4.99 11.60
C VAL A 137 -12.71 -3.74 10.77
N LEU A 138 -12.45 -2.57 11.37
CA LEU A 138 -12.46 -1.25 10.72
C LEU A 138 -11.01 -0.75 10.70
N ASP A 139 -10.28 -1.06 9.63
CA ASP A 139 -8.87 -0.68 9.52
C ASP A 139 -8.70 0.71 8.87
N GLU A 140 -7.76 1.49 9.38
CA GLU A 140 -7.58 2.91 9.03
C GLU A 140 -8.91 3.68 9.12
N PHE A 141 -9.63 3.52 10.23
CA PHE A 141 -10.98 4.03 10.40
C PHE A 141 -11.07 5.55 10.29
N ASP A 142 -10.09 6.28 10.88
CA ASP A 142 -9.92 7.72 10.72
C ASP A 142 -9.92 8.13 9.24
N LYS A 143 -9.24 7.37 8.41
CA LYS A 143 -9.17 7.62 6.96
C LYS A 143 -10.44 7.25 6.22
N ALA A 144 -11.11 6.18 6.63
CA ALA A 144 -12.40 5.80 6.05
C ALA A 144 -13.45 6.91 6.25
N LEU A 145 -13.46 7.56 7.42
CA LEU A 145 -14.33 8.70 7.71
C LEU A 145 -13.96 9.94 6.86
N GLU A 146 -12.67 10.28 6.77
CA GLU A 146 -12.18 11.39 5.93
C GLU A 146 -12.55 11.23 4.45
N LEU A 147 -12.63 9.99 3.96
CA LEU A 147 -13.01 9.67 2.59
C LEU A 147 -14.52 9.67 2.33
N GLY A 148 -15.31 9.96 3.35
CA GLY A 148 -16.76 10.05 3.23
C GLY A 148 -17.48 8.71 3.23
N PHE A 149 -16.86 7.63 3.75
CA PHE A 149 -17.49 6.31 3.84
C PHE A 149 -18.39 6.14 5.07
N HIS A 150 -18.74 7.24 5.74
CA HIS A 150 -19.58 7.20 6.95
C HIS A 150 -20.87 6.41 6.72
N ASP A 151 -21.69 6.80 5.71
CA ASP A 151 -23.00 6.20 5.44
C ASP A 151 -22.90 4.72 5.05
N ASP A 152 -21.89 4.36 4.25
CA ASP A 152 -21.64 2.97 3.88
C ASP A 152 -21.27 2.12 5.10
N MET A 153 -20.40 2.62 5.99
CA MET A 153 -19.99 1.92 7.19
C MET A 153 -21.15 1.78 8.18
N GLU A 154 -21.95 2.85 8.37
CA GLU A 154 -23.14 2.81 9.21
C GLU A 154 -24.15 1.77 8.71
N PHE A 155 -24.43 1.75 7.39
CA PHE A 155 -25.30 0.75 6.78
C PHE A 155 -24.77 -0.66 7.02
N ILE A 156 -23.49 -0.93 6.77
CA ILE A 156 -22.89 -2.24 6.98
C ILE A 156 -23.00 -2.65 8.46
N CYS A 157 -22.58 -1.79 9.40
CA CYS A 157 -22.64 -2.07 10.82
C CYS A 157 -24.08 -2.40 11.28
N SER A 158 -25.08 -1.68 10.74
CA SER A 158 -26.49 -1.92 11.03
C SER A 158 -26.98 -3.28 10.53
N ALA A 159 -26.42 -3.80 9.44
CA ALA A 159 -26.75 -5.10 8.86
C ALA A 159 -26.13 -6.29 9.62
N LEU A 160 -25.00 -6.08 10.30
CA LEU A 160 -24.23 -7.12 11.00
C LEU A 160 -24.84 -7.45 12.40
N LYS A 161 -25.97 -8.15 12.44
CA LYS A 161 -26.68 -8.48 13.70
C LYS A 161 -26.01 -9.56 14.56
N GLY A 162 -25.02 -10.25 14.00
CA GLY A 162 -24.38 -11.41 14.64
C GLY A 162 -23.02 -11.13 15.27
N LEU A 163 -22.57 -9.87 15.32
CA LEU A 163 -21.23 -9.52 15.80
C LEU A 163 -21.00 -9.89 17.26
N SER A 164 -19.89 -10.56 17.50
CA SER A 164 -19.36 -10.85 18.84
C SER A 164 -18.13 -9.99 19.18
N GLN A 165 -17.40 -9.50 18.19
CA GLN A 165 -16.24 -8.68 18.40
C GLN A 165 -16.05 -7.62 17.30
N ARG A 166 -15.58 -6.44 17.71
CA ARG A 166 -15.16 -5.36 16.81
C ARG A 166 -13.72 -4.99 17.08
N VAL A 167 -12.96 -4.75 16.03
CA VAL A 167 -11.59 -4.22 16.11
C VAL A 167 -11.51 -2.98 15.24
N LEU A 168 -11.25 -1.84 15.86
CA LEU A 168 -11.05 -0.58 15.16
C LEU A 168 -9.57 -0.23 15.23
N THR A 169 -8.98 0.11 14.10
CA THR A 169 -7.60 0.60 14.07
C THR A 169 -7.53 2.03 13.55
N SER A 170 -6.63 2.82 14.12
CA SER A 170 -6.32 4.18 13.68
C SER A 170 -4.84 4.49 13.83
N ALA A 171 -4.33 5.36 12.98
CA ALA A 171 -2.98 5.89 13.10
C ALA A 171 -2.92 7.15 13.98
N THR A 172 -4.06 7.75 14.27
CA THR A 172 -4.21 8.95 15.09
C THR A 172 -5.19 8.71 16.24
N ALA A 173 -5.07 9.46 17.32
CA ALA A 173 -6.11 9.52 18.34
C ALA A 173 -7.35 10.18 17.73
N MET A 174 -8.52 9.64 18.07
CA MET A 174 -9.79 10.20 17.65
C MET A 174 -10.48 10.81 18.86
N ASP A 175 -10.99 12.03 18.70
CA ASP A 175 -11.71 12.73 19.78
C ASP A 175 -13.02 12.00 20.11
N GLU A 176 -13.69 11.46 19.09
CA GLU A 176 -14.94 10.71 19.23
C GLU A 176 -15.03 9.57 18.20
N ILE A 177 -15.46 8.40 18.65
CA ILE A 177 -15.77 7.28 17.78
C ILE A 177 -17.28 7.28 17.52
N PRO A 178 -17.72 7.37 16.25
CA PRO A 178 -19.14 7.43 15.91
C PRO A 178 -19.94 6.25 16.49
N ALA A 179 -21.12 6.54 17.03
CA ALA A 179 -21.97 5.56 17.70
C ALA A 179 -22.40 4.40 16.81
N PHE A 180 -22.45 4.58 15.48
CA PHE A 180 -22.81 3.50 14.54
C PHE A 180 -21.85 2.31 14.59
N THR A 181 -20.60 2.48 15.04
CA THR A 181 -19.62 1.40 15.19
C THR A 181 -20.12 0.34 16.16
N GLY A 182 -20.96 0.75 17.11
CA GLY A 182 -21.53 -0.12 18.11
C GLY A 182 -20.54 -0.75 19.08
N LEU A 183 -19.35 -0.11 19.26
CA LEU A 183 -18.35 -0.52 20.24
C LEU A 183 -18.94 -0.53 21.65
N LYS A 184 -18.61 -1.55 22.44
CA LYS A 184 -19.10 -1.73 23.82
C LYS A 184 -17.95 -2.18 24.71
N ASN A 185 -17.72 -1.42 25.79
CA ASN A 185 -16.67 -1.73 26.78
C ASN A 185 -15.32 -2.09 26.12
N GLU A 186 -14.96 -1.31 25.11
CA GLU A 186 -13.78 -1.56 24.28
C GLU A 186 -12.49 -1.44 25.11
N LYS A 187 -11.52 -2.28 24.78
CA LYS A 187 -10.17 -2.14 25.28
C LYS A 187 -9.37 -1.24 24.34
N VAL A 188 -9.03 -0.06 24.80
CA VAL A 188 -8.11 0.82 24.07
C VAL A 188 -6.68 0.34 24.30
N ILE A 189 -6.01 0.01 23.21
CA ILE A 189 -4.60 -0.40 23.15
C ILE A 189 -3.86 0.67 22.35
N SER A 190 -3.23 1.60 23.07
CA SER A 190 -2.52 2.71 22.43
C SER A 190 -1.02 2.49 22.47
N PHE A 191 -0.45 2.57 21.28
CA PHE A 191 0.99 2.63 21.01
C PHE A 191 1.35 3.96 20.30
N LEU A 192 0.45 4.96 20.37
CA LEU A 192 0.73 6.34 20.01
C LEU A 192 1.52 6.95 21.19
N LYS A 193 2.81 6.73 21.27
CA LYS A 193 3.56 7.13 22.46
C LYS A 193 4.23 8.48 22.34
N GLU A 194 4.22 9.16 23.49
CA GLU A 194 5.08 10.31 23.80
C GLU A 194 6.59 9.97 23.85
N ASN A 195 6.99 8.68 23.87
CA ASN A 195 8.36 8.21 24.09
C ASN A 195 8.90 7.19 23.09
N GLU A 196 8.30 7.00 21.92
CA GLU A 196 9.00 6.26 20.85
C GLU A 196 10.14 7.11 20.31
N VAL A 197 11.28 6.46 20.01
CA VAL A 197 12.38 7.06 19.24
C VAL A 197 11.75 7.73 18.03
N LYS A 198 11.62 9.08 18.10
CA LYS A 198 11.05 9.84 16.99
C LYS A 198 11.83 9.45 15.75
N PRO A 199 11.16 9.05 14.65
CA PRO A 199 11.87 8.75 13.43
C PRO A 199 12.82 9.91 13.12
N ASP A 200 14.09 9.62 12.81
CA ASP A 200 15.09 10.65 12.51
C ASP A 200 14.76 11.31 11.17
N ILE A 201 13.71 12.11 11.18
CA ILE A 201 13.23 12.87 10.03
C ILE A 201 13.94 14.21 10.00
N GLN A 202 14.76 14.39 8.98
CA GLN A 202 15.45 15.65 8.68
C GLN A 202 14.55 16.51 7.81
N LEU A 203 13.84 17.46 8.44
CA LEU A 203 12.97 18.40 7.75
C LEU A 203 13.81 19.56 7.17
N ARG A 204 13.56 19.95 5.91
CA ARG A 204 14.24 21.02 5.20
C ARG A 204 13.24 21.87 4.40
N LYS A 205 13.29 23.17 4.53
CA LYS A 205 12.57 24.10 3.66
C LYS A 205 13.39 24.36 2.39
N VAL A 206 12.75 24.37 1.26
CA VAL A 206 13.31 24.78 -0.03
C VAL A 206 12.50 25.97 -0.50
N MET A 207 13.04 27.17 -0.32
CA MET A 207 12.34 28.42 -0.65
C MET A 207 12.38 28.67 -2.14
N THR A 208 11.27 29.17 -2.70
CA THR A 208 11.10 29.47 -4.11
C THR A 208 10.06 30.57 -4.31
N ILE A 209 9.95 31.09 -5.52
CA ILE A 209 8.81 31.89 -5.97
C ILE A 209 7.83 31.01 -6.76
N PRO A 210 6.54 31.40 -6.87
CA PRO A 210 5.53 30.58 -7.55
C PRO A 210 5.91 30.17 -8.96
N GLU A 211 6.52 31.06 -9.74
CA GLU A 211 6.90 30.88 -11.14
C GLU A 211 8.02 29.85 -11.30
N GLU A 212 8.92 29.74 -10.32
CA GLU A 212 10.10 28.85 -10.34
C GLU A 212 9.89 27.53 -9.57
N LYS A 213 8.68 27.31 -9.05
CA LYS A 213 8.41 26.14 -8.18
C LYS A 213 8.73 24.81 -8.85
N LEU A 214 8.56 24.70 -10.17
CA LEU A 214 8.90 23.51 -10.94
C LEU A 214 10.42 23.36 -11.15
N ASP A 215 11.12 24.44 -11.49
CA ASP A 215 12.57 24.41 -11.66
C ASP A 215 13.26 24.10 -10.33
N THR A 216 12.71 24.63 -9.24
CA THR A 216 13.14 24.30 -7.88
C THR A 216 12.95 22.82 -7.58
N LEU A 217 11.82 22.21 -7.97
CA LEU A 217 11.60 20.77 -7.84
C LEU A 217 12.63 19.98 -8.67
N PHE A 218 12.87 20.38 -9.92
CA PHE A 218 13.86 19.73 -10.77
C PHE A 218 15.24 19.76 -10.14
N ASN A 219 15.69 20.94 -9.69
CA ASN A 219 16.98 21.11 -9.03
C ASN A 219 17.07 20.27 -7.74
N LEU A 220 15.98 20.21 -6.96
CA LEU A 220 15.92 19.37 -5.76
C LEU A 220 16.03 17.89 -6.11
N VAL A 221 15.34 17.41 -7.12
CA VAL A 221 15.45 16.02 -7.60
C VAL A 221 16.88 15.71 -8.06
N CYS A 222 17.51 16.62 -8.78
CA CYS A 222 18.92 16.51 -9.18
C CYS A 222 19.87 16.45 -7.97
N LYS A 223 19.60 17.24 -6.92
CA LYS A 223 20.35 17.22 -5.65
C LYS A 223 20.15 15.92 -4.86
N ILE A 224 18.92 15.44 -4.75
CA ILE A 224 18.59 14.17 -4.10
C ILE A 224 19.28 13.00 -4.81
N GLY A 225 19.37 13.06 -6.13
CA GLY A 225 20.09 12.10 -6.96
C GLY A 225 19.38 10.74 -7.01
N ASN A 226 20.11 9.66 -6.76
CA ASN A 226 19.63 8.29 -6.96
C ASN A 226 18.81 7.72 -5.79
N LYS A 227 18.37 8.54 -4.84
CA LYS A 227 17.59 8.11 -3.69
C LYS A 227 16.13 7.85 -4.08
N ARG A 228 15.53 6.85 -3.44
CA ARG A 228 14.11 6.56 -3.61
C ARG A 228 13.27 7.68 -3.00
N THR A 229 12.42 8.32 -3.81
CA THR A 229 11.75 9.58 -3.47
C THR A 229 10.26 9.52 -3.75
N LEU A 230 9.43 9.98 -2.80
CA LEU A 230 8.02 10.28 -3.00
C LEU A 230 7.84 11.80 -3.16
N ILE A 231 7.12 12.21 -4.20
CA ILE A 231 6.73 13.61 -4.42
C ILE A 231 5.21 13.72 -4.23
N PHE A 232 4.80 14.52 -3.26
CA PHE A 232 3.39 14.70 -2.92
C PHE A 232 2.82 15.97 -3.53
N CYS A 233 1.66 15.81 -4.20
CA CYS A 233 0.78 16.87 -4.69
C CYS A 233 -0.60 16.74 -4.02
N ASN A 234 -1.35 17.85 -3.95
CA ASN A 234 -2.70 17.84 -3.37
C ASN A 234 -3.76 17.39 -4.40
N HIS A 235 -3.51 17.61 -5.70
CA HIS A 235 -4.44 17.33 -6.79
C HIS A 235 -3.82 16.44 -7.86
N ARG A 236 -4.63 15.56 -8.47
CA ARG A 236 -4.19 14.64 -9.53
C ARG A 236 -3.69 15.38 -10.77
N GLU A 237 -4.33 16.50 -11.14
CA GLU A 237 -3.93 17.33 -12.27
C GLU A 237 -2.52 17.92 -12.09
N ALA A 238 -2.14 18.21 -10.84
CA ALA A 238 -0.77 18.61 -10.51
C ALA A 238 0.22 17.45 -10.67
N VAL A 239 -0.16 16.22 -10.28
CA VAL A 239 0.65 15.02 -10.48
C VAL A 239 0.96 14.82 -11.95
N ASP A 240 -0.06 14.84 -12.82
CA ASP A 240 0.09 14.63 -14.26
C ASP A 240 0.97 15.71 -14.90
N ARG A 241 0.69 16.98 -14.60
CA ARG A 241 1.46 18.11 -15.14
C ARG A 241 2.95 18.03 -14.73
N ILE A 242 3.23 17.81 -13.45
CA ILE A 242 4.61 17.74 -12.95
C ILE A 242 5.31 16.52 -13.52
N SER A 243 4.63 15.39 -13.61
CA SER A 243 5.17 14.19 -14.22
C SER A 243 5.62 14.44 -15.66
N GLU A 244 4.77 15.04 -16.47
CA GLU A 244 5.09 15.33 -17.87
C GLU A 244 6.30 16.28 -17.98
N LEU A 245 6.32 17.36 -17.20
CA LEU A 245 7.41 18.32 -17.22
C LEU A 245 8.75 17.72 -16.75
N LEU A 246 8.74 16.92 -15.69
CA LEU A 246 9.95 16.20 -15.24
C LEU A 246 10.44 15.19 -16.29
N HIS A 247 9.50 14.56 -17.03
CA HIS A 247 9.87 13.68 -18.13
C HIS A 247 10.60 14.41 -19.25
N GLN A 248 10.06 15.55 -19.67
CA GLN A 248 10.68 16.40 -20.70
C GLN A 248 12.07 16.87 -20.27
N MET A 249 12.31 17.05 -18.96
CA MET A 249 13.62 17.35 -18.38
C MET A 249 14.52 16.11 -18.20
N GLY A 250 14.09 14.92 -18.65
CA GLY A 250 14.90 13.69 -18.60
C GLY A 250 14.86 12.91 -17.29
N ILE A 251 13.93 13.22 -16.39
CA ILE A 251 13.74 12.51 -15.11
C ILE A 251 12.85 11.28 -15.30
N ASP A 252 13.40 10.09 -14.98
CA ASP A 252 12.63 8.86 -14.92
C ASP A 252 11.74 8.86 -13.67
N ARG A 253 10.43 8.73 -13.84
CA ARG A 253 9.44 8.76 -12.75
C ARG A 253 8.21 7.90 -13.07
N GLU A 254 7.44 7.59 -12.06
CA GLU A 254 6.10 7.01 -12.16
C GLU A 254 5.09 7.94 -11.49
N THR A 255 3.83 7.80 -11.89
CA THR A 255 2.69 8.51 -11.28
C THR A 255 1.76 7.54 -10.58
N PHE A 256 1.12 8.02 -9.51
CA PHE A 256 0.14 7.22 -8.79
C PHE A 256 -0.95 8.11 -8.18
N HIS A 257 -2.15 8.07 -8.76
CA HIS A 257 -3.32 8.84 -8.27
C HIS A 257 -4.65 8.16 -8.62
N GLY A 258 -5.73 8.60 -7.99
CA GLY A 258 -7.04 7.98 -8.13
C GLY A 258 -7.71 8.08 -9.50
N GLY A 259 -7.20 8.93 -10.40
CA GLY A 259 -7.70 9.08 -11.79
C GLY A 259 -7.15 8.06 -12.78
N MET A 260 -6.11 7.31 -12.38
CA MET A 260 -5.50 6.28 -13.23
C MET A 260 -6.31 4.98 -13.23
N GLU A 261 -6.22 4.23 -14.33
CA GLU A 261 -6.76 2.87 -14.40
C GLU A 261 -6.03 1.94 -13.40
N GLN A 262 -6.74 0.90 -12.96
CA GLN A 262 -6.19 0.02 -11.92
C GLN A 262 -4.88 -0.67 -12.33
N ASP A 263 -4.81 -1.14 -13.58
CA ASP A 263 -3.62 -1.82 -14.09
C ASP A 263 -2.40 -0.88 -14.16
N GLU A 264 -2.62 0.39 -14.48
CA GLU A 264 -1.58 1.42 -14.49
C GLU A 264 -1.06 1.70 -13.08
N ARG A 265 -1.97 1.83 -12.11
CA ARG A 265 -1.64 2.04 -10.69
C ARG A 265 -0.80 0.88 -10.14
N GLU A 266 -1.23 -0.36 -10.40
CA GLU A 266 -0.50 -1.55 -9.96
C GLU A 266 0.88 -1.63 -10.61
N ARG A 267 0.98 -1.29 -11.90
CA ARG A 267 2.24 -1.27 -12.64
C ARG A 267 3.21 -0.21 -12.10
N ALA A 268 2.73 1.00 -11.85
CA ALA A 268 3.55 2.07 -11.27
C ALA A 268 4.15 1.68 -9.91
N LEU A 269 3.32 1.12 -9.02
CA LEU A 269 3.79 0.61 -7.72
C LEU A 269 4.79 -0.52 -7.86
N LEU A 270 4.54 -1.46 -8.79
CA LEU A 270 5.45 -2.57 -9.05
C LEU A 270 6.81 -2.07 -9.53
N LYS A 271 6.83 -1.11 -10.47
CA LYS A 271 8.06 -0.49 -10.97
C LYS A 271 8.82 0.25 -9.87
N PHE A 272 8.10 0.89 -8.95
CA PHE A 272 8.69 1.55 -7.79
C PHE A 272 9.24 0.55 -6.76
N ARG A 273 8.56 -0.57 -6.52
CA ARG A 273 9.00 -1.63 -5.58
C ARG A 273 10.22 -2.39 -6.07
N ASN A 274 10.30 -2.65 -7.38
CA ASN A 274 11.36 -3.46 -7.98
C ASN A 274 12.59 -2.67 -8.46
N ASP A 275 12.71 -1.41 -8.01
CA ASP A 275 13.79 -0.48 -8.35
C ASP A 275 13.93 -0.17 -9.86
N SER A 276 12.83 -0.29 -10.63
CA SER A 276 12.76 0.18 -12.02
C SER A 276 12.39 1.66 -12.12
N ALA A 277 11.82 2.21 -11.06
CA ALA A 277 11.59 3.64 -10.86
C ALA A 277 11.97 4.03 -9.44
N ARG A 278 12.59 5.20 -9.27
CA ARG A 278 13.00 5.74 -7.96
C ARG A 278 12.19 6.94 -7.52
N ILE A 279 11.46 7.54 -8.42
CA ILE A 279 10.59 8.68 -8.15
C ILE A 279 9.15 8.26 -8.39
N LEU A 280 8.31 8.46 -7.39
CA LEU A 280 6.86 8.28 -7.49
C LEU A 280 6.17 9.60 -7.13
N ILE A 281 5.40 10.16 -8.06
CA ILE A 281 4.61 11.38 -7.86
C ILE A 281 3.18 10.95 -7.54
N THR A 282 2.64 11.42 -6.42
CA THR A 282 1.37 10.89 -5.91
C THR A 282 0.54 11.96 -5.18
N THR A 283 -0.72 11.62 -4.93
CA THR A 283 -1.60 12.35 -4.01
C THR A 283 -1.77 11.58 -2.70
N ASP A 284 -2.24 12.26 -1.63
CA ASP A 284 -2.50 11.63 -0.33
C ASP A 284 -3.42 10.42 -0.44
N LEU A 285 -4.52 10.59 -1.16
CA LEU A 285 -5.56 9.59 -1.31
C LEU A 285 -5.00 8.29 -1.92
N ALA A 286 -4.13 8.44 -2.89
CA ALA A 286 -3.52 7.31 -3.57
C ALA A 286 -2.41 6.65 -2.74
N ALA A 287 -1.64 7.42 -1.97
CA ALA A 287 -0.53 6.91 -1.16
C ALA A 287 -0.95 6.26 0.16
N ARG A 288 -2.21 6.44 0.58
CA ARG A 288 -2.76 5.87 1.82
C ARG A 288 -2.98 4.36 1.66
N GLY A 289 -2.72 3.62 2.74
CA GLY A 289 -2.91 2.16 2.74
C GLY A 289 -1.98 1.37 1.82
N LEU A 290 -1.07 2.03 1.10
CA LEU A 290 -0.13 1.34 0.22
C LEU A 290 1.07 0.81 0.99
N ASP A 291 1.44 -0.42 0.66
CA ASP A 291 2.78 -0.94 0.94
C ASP A 291 3.80 -0.31 -0.02
N ILE A 292 4.04 0.99 0.16
CA ILE A 292 5.14 1.68 -0.50
C ILE A 292 6.40 1.31 0.28
N PRO A 293 7.45 0.78 -0.39
CA PRO A 293 8.72 0.56 0.26
C PRO A 293 9.17 1.83 0.97
N GLU A 294 9.90 1.65 2.08
CA GLU A 294 10.51 2.78 2.75
C GLU A 294 11.31 3.63 1.77
N VAL A 295 11.08 4.94 1.81
CA VAL A 295 11.75 5.88 0.93
C VAL A 295 12.76 6.70 1.73
N GLU A 296 13.84 7.06 1.07
CA GLU A 296 14.90 7.87 1.68
C GLU A 296 14.55 9.35 1.71
N SER A 297 13.67 9.79 0.78
CA SER A 297 13.29 11.18 0.64
C SER A 297 11.80 11.35 0.36
N ILE A 298 11.22 12.35 0.98
CA ILE A 298 9.86 12.84 0.70
C ILE A 298 9.96 14.30 0.27
N VAL A 299 9.24 14.66 -0.79
CA VAL A 299 9.13 16.03 -1.25
C VAL A 299 7.67 16.44 -1.20
N HIS A 300 7.35 17.45 -0.44
CA HIS A 300 6.07 18.14 -0.51
C HIS A 300 6.19 19.22 -1.58
N TYR A 301 5.82 18.91 -2.82
CA TYR A 301 5.68 19.93 -3.87
C TYR A 301 4.51 20.87 -3.56
N GLN A 302 3.44 20.32 -2.98
CA GLN A 302 2.36 21.06 -2.34
C GLN A 302 2.19 20.50 -0.93
N LEU A 303 2.25 21.37 0.07
CA LEU A 303 1.98 20.97 1.43
C LEU A 303 0.49 20.64 1.61
N PRO A 304 0.16 19.67 2.45
CA PRO A 304 -1.24 19.37 2.74
C PRO A 304 -1.83 20.48 3.64
N PRO A 305 -3.15 20.72 3.55
CA PRO A 305 -3.79 21.75 4.38
C PRO A 305 -3.89 21.36 5.87
N LYS A 306 -3.79 20.06 6.20
CA LYS A 306 -3.94 19.52 7.56
C LYS A 306 -2.66 18.86 8.04
N GLU A 307 -2.35 19.04 9.34
CA GLU A 307 -1.20 18.44 10.01
C GLU A 307 -1.21 16.91 9.96
N ASP A 308 -2.36 16.25 10.13
CA ASP A 308 -2.47 14.79 10.07
C ASP A 308 -2.01 14.24 8.72
N ALA A 309 -2.40 14.88 7.63
CA ALA A 309 -1.95 14.49 6.30
C ALA A 309 -0.42 14.67 6.16
N PHE A 310 0.14 15.72 6.74
CA PHE A 310 1.57 15.95 6.79
C PHE A 310 2.31 14.84 7.54
N ILE A 311 1.82 14.46 8.72
CA ILE A 311 2.38 13.37 9.53
C ILE A 311 2.32 12.03 8.74
N HIS A 312 1.19 11.74 8.09
CA HIS A 312 1.00 10.51 7.32
C HIS A 312 1.92 10.44 6.09
N ARG A 313 2.12 11.55 5.38
CA ARG A 313 3.10 11.62 4.28
C ARG A 313 4.50 11.31 4.80
N ASN A 314 4.88 11.96 5.90
CA ASN A 314 6.21 11.80 6.49
C ASN A 314 6.45 10.40 7.05
N GLY A 315 5.40 9.71 7.50
CA GLY A 315 5.46 8.31 7.93
C GLY A 315 5.81 7.29 6.83
N ARG A 316 6.12 7.72 5.62
CA ARG A 316 6.65 6.88 4.53
C ARG A 316 8.17 6.81 4.51
N THR A 317 8.85 7.59 5.34
CA THR A 317 10.31 7.58 5.50
C THR A 317 10.71 7.34 6.96
N ALA A 318 11.98 7.11 7.21
CA ALA A 318 12.58 6.96 8.54
C ALA A 318 11.94 5.86 9.42
N ARG A 319 11.51 4.74 8.83
CA ARG A 319 11.05 3.56 9.57
C ARG A 319 12.25 2.79 10.14
N MET A 320 12.05 2.08 11.25
CA MET A 320 13.01 1.13 11.82
C MET A 320 14.44 1.69 12.03
N ASN A 321 14.57 2.92 12.58
CA ASN A 321 15.85 3.60 12.87
C ASN A 321 16.64 4.12 11.66
N ALA A 322 16.06 4.15 10.46
CA ALA A 322 16.68 4.81 9.30
C ALA A 322 16.52 6.34 9.38
N LYS A 323 17.44 7.07 8.76
CA LYS A 323 17.31 8.53 8.57
C LYS A 323 16.48 8.80 7.33
N GLY A 324 15.49 9.69 7.45
CA GLY A 324 14.66 10.14 6.34
C GLY A 324 14.77 11.64 6.10
N PHE A 325 14.76 12.05 4.85
CA PHE A 325 14.74 13.47 4.49
C PHE A 325 13.34 13.88 4.01
N VAL A 326 12.87 15.01 4.53
CA VAL A 326 11.58 15.60 4.11
C VAL A 326 11.83 17.02 3.64
N TYR A 327 11.55 17.28 2.38
CA TYR A 327 11.73 18.57 1.75
C TYR A 327 10.39 19.24 1.52
N LEU A 328 10.29 20.52 1.90
CA LEU A 328 9.10 21.35 1.77
C LEU A 328 9.40 22.45 0.75
N ILE A 329 8.84 22.38 -0.46
CA ILE A 329 8.96 23.45 -1.45
C ILE A 329 7.89 24.50 -1.12
N MET A 330 8.34 25.65 -0.65
CA MET A 330 7.48 26.70 -0.11
C MET A 330 7.80 28.07 -0.74
N THR A 331 6.78 28.91 -0.84
CA THR A 331 6.93 30.33 -1.12
C THR A 331 6.88 31.15 0.19
N GLU A 332 7.31 32.39 0.14
CA GLU A 332 7.27 33.27 1.33
C GLU A 332 5.85 33.52 1.86
N GLU A 333 4.85 33.45 0.97
CA GLU A 333 3.44 33.64 1.34
C GLU A 333 2.78 32.42 1.98
N GLU A 334 3.35 31.23 1.79
CA GLU A 334 2.84 29.98 2.33
C GLU A 334 3.19 29.86 3.83
N ASN A 335 2.19 29.83 4.69
CA ASN A 335 2.36 29.68 6.14
C ASN A 335 1.50 28.52 6.66
N PHE A 336 2.15 27.56 7.31
CA PHE A 336 1.51 26.38 7.88
C PHE A 336 1.83 26.30 9.39
N PRO A 337 0.81 26.31 10.28
CA PRO A 337 1.03 26.31 11.74
C PRO A 337 1.87 25.15 12.26
N PHE A 338 1.83 24.00 11.57
CA PHE A 338 2.58 22.78 11.92
C PHE A 338 4.04 22.78 11.43
N ILE A 339 4.46 23.79 10.65
CA ILE A 339 5.86 23.95 10.23
C ILE A 339 6.56 24.94 11.16
N LYS A 340 7.57 24.46 11.87
CA LYS A 340 8.34 25.30 12.81
C LYS A 340 9.11 26.38 12.03
N ASN A 341 9.09 27.61 12.55
CA ASN A 341 9.80 28.75 11.94
C ASN A 341 11.31 28.51 11.79
N ASN A 342 11.91 27.78 12.75
CA ASN A 342 13.34 27.44 12.74
C ASN A 342 13.69 26.18 11.93
N THR A 343 12.77 25.68 11.09
CA THR A 343 13.10 24.58 10.17
C THR A 343 14.23 25.02 9.23
N PRO A 344 15.34 24.25 9.17
CA PRO A 344 16.49 24.61 8.33
C PRO A 344 16.12 24.76 6.85
N GLU A 345 16.70 25.74 6.21
CA GLU A 345 16.59 25.93 4.76
C GLU A 345 17.63 25.12 4.02
N GLU A 346 17.27 24.66 2.83
CA GLU A 346 18.12 23.89 1.92
C GLU A 346 18.19 24.57 0.57
N SER A 347 19.38 24.96 0.15
CA SER A 347 19.60 25.51 -1.20
C SER A 347 19.70 24.39 -2.24
N VAL A 348 19.02 24.58 -3.35
CA VAL A 348 19.07 23.67 -4.52
C VAL A 348 19.70 24.33 -5.76
N ALA A 349 20.20 25.56 -5.62
CA ALA A 349 20.83 26.29 -6.72
C ALA A 349 22.07 25.53 -7.28
N GLY A 350 22.15 25.44 -8.59
CA GLY A 350 23.27 24.81 -9.29
C GLY A 350 23.21 23.28 -9.42
N PHE A 351 22.21 22.63 -8.86
CA PHE A 351 22.01 21.19 -9.04
C PHE A 351 21.18 20.91 -10.30
N THR A 352 21.86 20.65 -11.42
CA THR A 352 21.24 20.43 -12.74
C THR A 352 21.55 19.06 -13.33
N ARG A 353 22.41 18.27 -12.67
CA ARG A 353 22.77 16.94 -13.16
C ARG A 353 21.65 15.95 -12.90
N VAL A 354 20.99 15.52 -13.97
CA VAL A 354 19.91 14.51 -13.92
C VAL A 354 20.42 13.23 -13.25
N PRO A 355 19.63 12.64 -12.32
CA PRO A 355 19.95 11.38 -11.68
C PRO A 355 20.20 10.26 -12.71
N GLN A 356 21.07 9.33 -12.36
CA GLN A 356 21.30 8.16 -13.21
C GLN A 356 20.03 7.31 -13.32
N LYS A 357 19.82 6.73 -14.49
CA LYS A 357 18.74 5.74 -14.68
C LYS A 357 18.90 4.59 -13.70
N THR A 358 17.77 4.03 -13.28
CA THR A 358 17.73 2.89 -12.37
C THR A 358 18.46 1.68 -12.96
N PRO A 359 19.10 0.84 -12.12
CA PRO A 359 19.83 -0.34 -12.59
C PRO A 359 18.94 -1.40 -13.24
N PHE A 360 17.66 -1.43 -12.86
CA PHE A 360 16.66 -2.36 -13.41
C PHE A 360 15.65 -1.65 -14.31
N GLN A 361 15.02 -2.44 -15.16
CA GLN A 361 13.86 -2.06 -15.96
C GLN A 361 12.87 -3.22 -15.96
N THR A 362 11.58 -2.90 -15.80
CA THR A 362 10.53 -3.91 -15.74
C THR A 362 10.18 -4.40 -17.13
N ILE A 363 10.15 -5.72 -17.32
CA ILE A 363 9.62 -6.40 -18.49
C ILE A 363 8.23 -6.95 -18.15
N TYR A 364 7.28 -6.72 -19.04
CA TYR A 364 5.97 -7.33 -19.07
C TYR A 364 6.03 -8.68 -19.82
N ILE A 365 5.28 -9.68 -19.33
CA ILE A 365 5.12 -11.00 -19.94
C ILE A 365 3.63 -11.33 -19.98
N SER A 366 3.09 -11.64 -21.17
CA SER A 366 1.67 -11.96 -21.39
C SER A 366 1.29 -13.38 -20.96
N ALA A 367 1.76 -13.82 -19.81
CA ALA A 367 1.43 -15.11 -19.20
C ALA A 367 1.48 -15.01 -17.68
N GLY A 368 0.59 -15.73 -17.01
CA GLY A 368 0.44 -15.70 -15.54
C GLY A 368 0.02 -17.04 -14.95
N LYS A 369 -0.60 -16.99 -13.75
CA LYS A 369 -1.04 -18.18 -13.00
C LYS A 369 -2.01 -19.05 -13.81
N LYS A 370 -2.95 -18.43 -14.57
CA LYS A 370 -3.89 -19.15 -15.43
C LYS A 370 -3.20 -19.94 -16.53
N ASP A 371 -2.00 -19.51 -16.96
CA ASP A 371 -1.13 -20.24 -17.90
C ASP A 371 -0.20 -21.23 -17.18
N LYS A 372 -0.41 -21.47 -15.87
CA LYS A 372 0.42 -22.31 -15.00
C LYS A 372 1.88 -21.82 -14.90
N VAL A 373 2.11 -20.52 -15.12
CA VAL A 373 3.41 -19.86 -14.97
C VAL A 373 3.60 -19.44 -13.52
N ASN A 374 4.78 -19.69 -12.96
CA ASN A 374 5.20 -19.26 -11.65
C ASN A 374 6.56 -18.53 -11.71
N LYS A 375 7.02 -18.01 -10.56
CA LYS A 375 8.29 -17.27 -10.49
C LYS A 375 9.49 -18.09 -10.94
N VAL A 376 9.53 -19.38 -10.60
CA VAL A 376 10.65 -20.28 -10.94
C VAL A 376 10.72 -20.50 -12.45
N ASP A 377 9.55 -20.63 -13.10
CA ASP A 377 9.48 -20.77 -14.56
C ASP A 377 10.07 -19.55 -15.27
N ILE A 378 9.74 -18.33 -14.78
CA ILE A 378 10.25 -17.07 -15.35
C ILE A 378 11.77 -16.96 -15.13
N VAL A 379 12.26 -17.23 -13.92
CA VAL A 379 13.71 -17.24 -13.64
C VAL A 379 14.43 -18.22 -14.54
N GLY A 380 13.93 -19.46 -14.62
CA GLY A 380 14.53 -20.49 -15.48
C GLY A 380 14.54 -20.11 -16.98
N TYR A 381 13.47 -19.46 -17.43
CA TYR A 381 13.35 -18.99 -18.80
C TYR A 381 14.37 -17.89 -19.13
N LEU A 382 14.48 -16.89 -18.25
CA LEU A 382 15.42 -15.77 -18.41
C LEU A 382 16.88 -16.20 -18.31
N ILE A 383 17.21 -17.10 -17.38
CA ILE A 383 18.59 -17.59 -17.22
C ILE A 383 18.98 -18.57 -18.32
N LYS A 384 18.15 -19.60 -18.59
CA LYS A 384 18.52 -20.68 -19.54
C LYS A 384 18.44 -20.26 -20.99
N LYS A 385 17.37 -19.52 -21.36
CA LYS A 385 17.13 -19.11 -22.75
C LYS A 385 17.52 -17.66 -23.01
N GLY A 386 17.36 -16.79 -22.02
CA GLY A 386 17.75 -15.37 -22.09
C GLY A 386 19.24 -15.13 -21.81
N GLU A 387 19.97 -16.15 -21.29
CA GLU A 387 21.39 -16.09 -20.90
C GLU A 387 21.69 -14.97 -19.89
N LEU A 388 20.72 -14.68 -19.03
CA LEU A 388 20.92 -13.77 -17.90
C LEU A 388 21.62 -14.50 -16.75
N GLN A 389 22.39 -13.76 -15.98
CA GLN A 389 22.89 -14.20 -14.69
C GLN A 389 21.83 -13.99 -13.61
N LYS A 390 21.97 -14.63 -12.45
CA LYS A 390 21.03 -14.51 -11.34
C LYS A 390 20.89 -13.06 -10.87
N GLU A 391 21.97 -12.33 -10.87
CA GLU A 391 22.07 -10.92 -10.45
C GLU A 391 21.38 -9.96 -11.44
N ASP A 392 21.20 -10.39 -12.69
CA ASP A 392 20.50 -9.61 -13.73
C ASP A 392 18.97 -9.66 -13.55
N VAL A 393 18.45 -10.58 -12.71
CA VAL A 393 17.02 -10.81 -12.50
C VAL A 393 16.62 -10.36 -11.09
N GLY A 394 15.86 -9.29 -11.02
CA GLY A 394 15.32 -8.75 -9.76
C GLY A 394 13.95 -9.35 -9.41
N ILE A 395 13.11 -8.53 -8.78
CA ILE A 395 11.79 -8.95 -8.27
C ILE A 395 10.89 -9.39 -9.42
N ILE A 396 10.21 -10.53 -9.21
CA ILE A 396 9.22 -11.10 -10.13
C ILE A 396 7.85 -11.09 -9.46
N GLU A 397 6.86 -10.56 -10.16
CA GLU A 397 5.46 -10.62 -9.76
C GLU A 397 4.65 -11.37 -10.82
N VAL A 398 3.92 -12.42 -10.40
CA VAL A 398 3.07 -13.24 -11.27
C VAL A 398 1.62 -12.99 -10.90
N LYS A 399 0.87 -12.36 -11.82
CA LYS A 399 -0.57 -12.14 -11.74
C LYS A 399 -1.33 -13.28 -12.40
N ASP A 400 -2.64 -13.18 -12.51
CA ASP A 400 -3.47 -14.23 -13.07
C ASP A 400 -3.18 -14.50 -14.54
N THR A 401 -3.08 -13.46 -15.36
CA THR A 401 -2.90 -13.55 -16.82
C THR A 401 -1.59 -12.94 -17.32
N THR A 402 -0.85 -12.25 -16.45
CA THR A 402 0.35 -11.50 -16.80
C THR A 402 1.42 -11.69 -15.75
N SER A 403 2.67 -11.42 -16.11
CA SER A 403 3.77 -11.37 -15.16
C SER A 403 4.67 -10.18 -15.44
N TYR A 404 5.38 -9.74 -14.43
CA TYR A 404 6.34 -8.65 -14.49
C TYR A 404 7.64 -9.09 -13.83
N VAL A 405 8.75 -8.70 -14.44
CA VAL A 405 10.08 -9.01 -13.90
C VAL A 405 11.02 -7.82 -14.07
N ALA A 406 11.74 -7.48 -13.02
CA ALA A 406 12.85 -6.52 -13.10
C ALA A 406 14.06 -7.22 -13.73
N VAL A 407 14.60 -6.63 -14.78
CA VAL A 407 15.81 -7.11 -15.47
C VAL A 407 16.84 -5.99 -15.51
N ALA A 408 18.13 -6.33 -15.35
CA ALA A 408 19.22 -5.39 -15.45
C ALA A 408 19.08 -4.55 -16.73
N ARG A 409 19.01 -3.24 -16.60
CA ARG A 409 18.64 -2.29 -17.67
C ARG A 409 19.48 -2.47 -18.94
N ASN A 410 20.78 -2.69 -18.77
CA ASN A 410 21.73 -2.90 -19.88
C ASN A 410 21.52 -4.23 -20.62
N LYS A 411 20.76 -5.16 -20.06
CA LYS A 411 20.46 -6.48 -20.65
C LYS A 411 19.09 -6.57 -21.31
N VAL A 412 18.16 -5.64 -21.01
CA VAL A 412 16.74 -5.70 -21.43
C VAL A 412 16.60 -5.86 -22.94
N ASN A 413 17.23 -5.02 -23.74
CA ASN A 413 17.11 -5.06 -25.20
C ASN A 413 17.64 -6.37 -25.78
N ALA A 414 18.75 -6.89 -25.25
CA ALA A 414 19.34 -8.14 -25.69
C ALA A 414 18.46 -9.33 -25.37
N VAL A 415 17.93 -9.40 -24.14
CA VAL A 415 17.06 -10.51 -23.71
C VAL A 415 15.72 -10.49 -24.44
N LEU A 416 15.11 -9.34 -24.68
CA LEU A 416 13.85 -9.24 -25.45
C LEU A 416 14.03 -9.73 -26.87
N ARG A 417 15.12 -9.36 -27.57
CA ARG A 417 15.43 -9.88 -28.93
C ARG A 417 15.64 -11.38 -28.91
N LYS A 418 16.39 -11.90 -27.94
CA LYS A 418 16.72 -13.31 -27.83
C LYS A 418 15.49 -14.20 -27.59
N LEU A 419 14.59 -13.71 -26.73
CA LEU A 419 13.38 -14.44 -26.35
C LEU A 419 12.18 -14.25 -27.28
N GLN A 420 12.28 -13.42 -28.32
CA GLN A 420 11.18 -13.06 -29.20
C GLN A 420 10.46 -14.29 -29.83
N ASN A 421 11.20 -15.35 -30.14
CA ASN A 421 10.67 -16.58 -30.76
C ASN A 421 10.65 -17.78 -29.80
N GLU A 422 11.05 -17.56 -28.54
CA GLU A 422 11.12 -18.62 -27.55
C GLU A 422 9.76 -18.82 -26.86
N LYS A 423 9.52 -20.08 -26.43
CA LYS A 423 8.28 -20.44 -25.71
C LYS A 423 8.53 -20.55 -24.21
N LEU A 424 7.68 -19.92 -23.42
CA LEU A 424 7.59 -20.11 -21.98
C LEU A 424 6.57 -21.22 -21.69
N LYS A 425 7.02 -22.35 -21.12
CA LYS A 425 6.17 -23.54 -20.88
C LYS A 425 5.39 -24.02 -22.11
N GLY A 426 6.04 -23.99 -23.28
CA GLY A 426 5.41 -24.43 -24.53
C GLY A 426 4.49 -23.39 -25.19
N LYS A 427 4.20 -22.27 -24.55
CA LYS A 427 3.34 -21.19 -25.06
C LYS A 427 4.19 -20.02 -25.58
N LYS A 428 3.82 -19.46 -26.71
CA LYS A 428 4.40 -18.21 -27.22
C LYS A 428 3.83 -17.06 -26.36
N VAL A 429 4.70 -16.23 -25.79
CA VAL A 429 4.34 -15.10 -24.94
C VAL A 429 4.83 -13.80 -25.56
N LYS A 430 4.04 -12.73 -25.41
CA LYS A 430 4.51 -11.37 -25.72
C LYS A 430 5.37 -10.89 -24.57
N MET A 431 6.54 -10.35 -24.88
CA MET A 431 7.43 -9.72 -23.92
C MET A 431 7.81 -8.33 -24.41
N GLU A 432 7.72 -7.35 -23.55
CA GLU A 432 8.07 -5.96 -23.87
C GLU A 432 8.45 -5.20 -22.58
N VAL A 433 9.06 -4.04 -22.73
CA VAL A 433 9.25 -3.13 -21.61
C VAL A 433 7.87 -2.72 -21.08
N ALA A 434 7.68 -2.75 -19.77
CA ALA A 434 6.46 -2.27 -19.14
C ALA A 434 6.46 -0.73 -19.12
N TYR A 435 5.66 -0.13 -19.97
CA TYR A 435 5.44 1.32 -20.05
C TYR A 435 4.39 1.79 -19.08
#